data_54143dab57ec4df26535bfb330543987
#
_entry.id   54143dab57ec4df26535bfb330543987
#
_cell.length_a   1.000
_cell.length_b   1.000
_cell.length_c   1.000
_cell.angle_alpha   90.00
_cell.angle_beta   90.00
_cell.angle_gamma   90.00
#
_symmetry.space_group_name_H-M   'P 1'
#
loop_
_entity.id
_entity.type
_entity.pdbx_description
1 polymer ?
#
loop_
_entity_poly.entity_id
_entity_poly.type
_entity_poly.pdbx_seq_one_letter_code
_entity_poly.pdbx_strand_id
1 'polypeptide(L)'
;MPKILNRLKEQTNKDFDFYISNNSHDQDNKLIGYFTKYGQELGFNSYIKNYYNEYKMFSRFYLAKELAEQGYERIIFFDDDQMLPKSFIQDCYDQYSPVHVKSFYAHKFDEDYWDKVRLVEGEEGNYAGTGGLICSSKIFLDDKFFDCPKEYHIIDDLWLSHYILKYTDYKIKLLKTSIQFMYDDKATFVGLEKLKRNFSSNYIINNT
;
A
#
# COMPACT_ATOMS: atom_id res chain seq x y z
N MET A 1 2.78 -3.18 15.82
CA MET A 1 2.32 -4.55 15.45
C MET A 1 1.15 -5.08 16.32
N PRO A 2 1.14 -5.20 17.70
CA PRO A 2 -0.03 -5.73 18.41
C PRO A 2 -1.33 -4.98 18.15
N LYS A 3 -1.27 -3.67 18.01
CA LYS A 3 -2.46 -2.84 17.73
C LYS A 3 -3.07 -3.18 16.38
N ILE A 4 -2.26 -3.35 15.33
CA ILE A 4 -2.76 -3.69 13.99
C ILE A 4 -3.38 -5.11 13.97
N LEU A 5 -2.74 -6.10 14.61
CA LEU A 5 -3.29 -7.45 14.70
C LEU A 5 -4.65 -7.48 15.42
N ASN A 6 -4.80 -6.70 16.50
CA ASN A 6 -6.09 -6.55 17.16
C ASN A 6 -7.15 -5.92 16.24
N ARG A 7 -6.79 -4.92 15.43
CA ARG A 7 -7.69 -4.32 14.45
C ARG A 7 -8.08 -5.29 13.33
N LEU A 8 -7.14 -6.13 12.88
CA LEU A 8 -7.45 -7.18 11.92
C LEU A 8 -8.35 -8.27 12.53
N LYS A 9 -8.13 -8.64 13.79
CA LYS A 9 -9.00 -9.55 14.54
C LYS A 9 -10.43 -9.00 14.69
N GLU A 10 -10.62 -7.69 14.72
CA GLU A 10 -11.92 -7.03 14.84
C GLU A 10 -12.61 -6.79 13.50
N GLN A 11 -12.00 -7.09 12.36
CA GLN A 11 -12.61 -6.88 11.05
C GLN A 11 -13.91 -7.66 10.91
N THR A 12 -14.92 -7.04 10.31
CA THR A 12 -16.22 -7.67 10.05
C THR A 12 -16.16 -8.72 8.95
N ASN A 13 -15.29 -8.49 7.95
CA ASN A 13 -14.98 -9.46 6.92
C ASN A 13 -13.68 -10.19 7.29
N LYS A 14 -13.69 -11.53 7.30
CA LYS A 14 -12.57 -12.41 7.61
C LYS A 14 -12.05 -13.20 6.40
N ASP A 15 -12.63 -12.98 5.24
CA ASP A 15 -12.24 -13.65 4.00
C ASP A 15 -11.00 -12.99 3.39
N PHE A 16 -9.88 -13.11 4.09
CA PHE A 16 -8.57 -12.63 3.64
C PHE A 16 -7.43 -13.40 4.30
N ASP A 17 -6.31 -13.44 3.60
CA ASP A 17 -5.02 -13.86 4.12
C ASP A 17 -4.17 -12.61 4.42
N PHE A 18 -3.46 -12.64 5.55
CA PHE A 18 -2.63 -11.52 5.99
C PHE A 18 -1.14 -11.83 5.81
N TYR A 19 -0.45 -10.95 5.12
CA TYR A 19 0.98 -11.05 4.87
C TYR A 19 1.73 -9.85 5.44
N ILE A 20 2.86 -10.10 6.09
CA ILE A 20 3.81 -9.07 6.50
C ILE A 20 5.03 -9.12 5.59
N SER A 21 5.29 -8.02 4.89
CA SER A 21 6.57 -7.77 4.23
C SER A 21 7.56 -7.22 5.26
N ASN A 22 8.41 -8.10 5.81
CA ASN A 22 9.34 -7.71 6.87
C ASN A 22 10.69 -7.27 6.27
N ASN A 23 11.05 -6.02 6.53
CA ASN A 23 12.29 -5.41 6.04
C ASN A 23 13.42 -5.34 7.09
N SER A 24 13.22 -5.87 8.31
CA SER A 24 14.20 -5.72 9.39
C SER A 24 14.46 -7.02 10.12
N HIS A 25 15.71 -7.47 10.17
CA HIS A 25 16.15 -8.59 11.01
C HIS A 25 15.83 -8.38 12.50
N ASP A 26 15.92 -7.15 12.99
CA ASP A 26 15.67 -6.84 14.39
C ASP A 26 14.21 -7.06 14.81
N GLN A 27 13.29 -7.19 13.85
CA GLN A 27 11.88 -7.44 14.11
C GLN A 27 11.52 -8.93 14.10
N ASP A 28 12.38 -9.83 13.61
CA ASP A 28 12.07 -11.25 13.42
C ASP A 28 11.54 -11.91 14.70
N ASN A 29 12.27 -11.82 15.81
CA ASN A 29 11.86 -12.43 17.07
C ASN A 29 10.56 -11.83 17.63
N LYS A 30 10.34 -10.53 17.43
CA LYS A 30 9.10 -9.87 17.84
C LYS A 30 7.91 -10.34 17.01
N LEU A 31 8.08 -10.42 15.69
CA LEU A 31 7.04 -10.89 14.78
C LEU A 31 6.70 -12.35 15.07
N ILE A 32 7.69 -13.23 15.15
CA ILE A 32 7.50 -14.64 15.53
C ILE A 32 6.77 -14.75 16.86
N GLY A 33 7.20 -13.99 17.88
CA GLY A 33 6.56 -13.98 19.20
C GLY A 33 5.08 -13.54 19.15
N TYR A 34 4.74 -12.55 18.33
CA TYR A 34 3.37 -12.12 18.15
C TYR A 34 2.51 -13.18 17.46
N PHE A 35 3.00 -13.79 16.38
CA PHE A 35 2.24 -14.84 15.66
C PHE A 35 2.13 -16.13 16.47
N THR A 36 3.15 -16.50 17.23
CA THR A 36 3.06 -17.65 18.16
C THR A 36 2.00 -17.41 19.23
N LYS A 37 1.91 -16.20 19.76
CA LYS A 37 0.98 -15.85 20.82
C LYS A 37 -0.46 -15.66 20.34
N TYR A 38 -0.65 -15.06 19.17
CA TYR A 38 -1.97 -14.60 18.71
C TYR A 38 -2.46 -15.31 17.45
N GLY A 39 -1.60 -16.03 16.72
CA GLY A 39 -1.92 -16.59 15.42
C GLY A 39 -3.13 -17.50 15.40
N GLN A 40 -3.31 -18.36 16.42
CA GLN A 40 -4.46 -19.27 16.52
C GLN A 40 -5.78 -18.53 16.78
N GLU A 41 -5.74 -17.32 17.29
CA GLU A 41 -6.93 -16.54 17.65
C GLU A 41 -7.34 -15.52 16.59
N LEU A 42 -6.57 -15.36 15.50
CA LEU A 42 -6.80 -14.28 14.53
C LEU A 42 -8.07 -14.51 13.70
N GLY A 43 -8.43 -15.75 13.43
CA GLY A 43 -9.59 -16.10 12.59
C GLY A 43 -9.36 -15.88 11.09
N PHE A 44 -8.09 -15.71 10.68
CA PHE A 44 -7.60 -15.63 9.30
C PHE A 44 -6.16 -16.17 9.23
N ASN A 45 -5.72 -16.57 8.03
CA ASN A 45 -4.34 -17.01 7.83
C ASN A 45 -3.37 -15.83 7.89
N SER A 46 -2.18 -16.06 8.43
CA SER A 46 -1.19 -15.00 8.57
C SER A 46 0.23 -15.51 8.30
N TYR A 47 0.99 -14.74 7.54
CA TYR A 47 2.31 -15.12 7.03
C TYR A 47 3.31 -13.98 7.17
N ILE A 48 4.60 -14.33 7.33
CA ILE A 48 5.71 -13.37 7.32
C ILE A 48 6.61 -13.70 6.14
N LYS A 49 6.88 -12.70 5.31
CA LYS A 49 7.87 -12.77 4.24
C LYS A 49 9.01 -11.80 4.54
N ASN A 50 10.22 -12.31 4.61
CA ASN A 50 11.41 -11.55 4.98
C ASN A 50 12.17 -11.09 3.73
N TYR A 51 12.38 -9.77 3.60
CA TYR A 51 13.15 -9.13 2.52
C TYR A 51 14.39 -8.37 3.02
N TYR A 52 14.52 -8.12 4.34
CA TYR A 52 15.71 -7.62 5.03
C TYR A 52 16.37 -6.39 4.39
N ASN A 53 15.57 -5.35 4.16
CA ASN A 53 16.00 -4.09 3.52
C ASN A 53 16.51 -4.21 2.07
N GLU A 54 16.42 -5.36 1.45
CA GLU A 54 16.85 -5.55 0.06
C GLU A 54 16.12 -4.60 -0.89
N TYR A 55 14.80 -4.42 -0.67
CA TYR A 55 13.94 -3.61 -1.54
C TYR A 55 13.28 -2.42 -0.82
N LYS A 56 13.64 -2.14 0.42
CA LYS A 56 13.02 -1.08 1.23
C LYS A 56 11.48 -1.19 1.25
N MET A 57 10.77 -0.06 1.06
CA MET A 57 9.29 -0.04 1.00
C MET A 57 8.75 -0.80 -0.21
N PHE A 58 9.52 -0.89 -1.29
CA PHE A 58 9.14 -1.58 -2.52
C PHE A 58 8.96 -3.10 -2.35
N SER A 59 9.47 -3.68 -1.28
CA SER A 59 9.34 -5.11 -0.95
C SER A 59 7.88 -5.60 -0.93
N ARG A 60 6.92 -4.74 -0.57
CA ARG A 60 5.49 -5.06 -0.60
C ARG A 60 4.99 -5.42 -1.99
N PHE A 61 5.58 -4.86 -3.04
CA PHE A 61 5.20 -5.15 -4.42
C PHE A 61 5.80 -6.46 -4.93
N TYR A 62 7.01 -6.83 -4.49
CA TYR A 62 7.54 -8.18 -4.76
C TYR A 62 6.68 -9.25 -4.10
N LEU A 63 6.22 -9.00 -2.86
CA LEU A 63 5.26 -9.88 -2.22
C LEU A 63 3.94 -9.95 -3.01
N ALA A 64 3.43 -8.82 -3.48
CA ALA A 64 2.22 -8.77 -4.29
C ALA A 64 2.37 -9.55 -5.61
N LYS A 65 3.55 -9.54 -6.26
CA LYS A 65 3.86 -10.38 -7.42
C LYS A 65 3.76 -11.85 -7.08
N GLU A 66 4.43 -12.30 -6.02
CA GLU A 66 4.39 -13.70 -5.58
C GLU A 66 2.94 -14.16 -5.30
N LEU A 67 2.12 -13.29 -4.68
CA LEU A 67 0.72 -13.60 -4.40
C LEU A 67 -0.13 -13.64 -5.69
N ALA A 68 0.12 -12.73 -6.63
CA ALA A 68 -0.54 -12.74 -7.93
C ALA A 68 -0.23 -14.03 -8.71
N GLU A 69 1.01 -14.51 -8.69
CA GLU A 69 1.44 -15.79 -9.28
C GLU A 69 0.78 -17.00 -8.61
N GLN A 70 0.41 -16.89 -7.31
CA GLN A 70 -0.34 -17.90 -6.57
C GLN A 70 -1.85 -17.84 -6.82
N GLY A 71 -2.34 -16.86 -7.61
CA GLY A 71 -3.75 -16.73 -7.98
C GLY A 71 -4.57 -15.80 -7.10
N TYR A 72 -3.97 -15.02 -6.20
CA TYR A 72 -4.69 -13.95 -5.50
C TYR A 72 -5.10 -12.87 -6.51
N GLU A 73 -6.38 -12.56 -6.58
CA GLU A 73 -6.91 -11.58 -7.55
C GLU A 73 -6.87 -10.14 -7.04
N ARG A 74 -6.91 -9.97 -5.71
CA ARG A 74 -7.03 -8.66 -5.05
C ARG A 74 -5.94 -8.50 -4.02
N ILE A 75 -5.29 -7.35 -4.06
CA ILE A 75 -4.27 -7.00 -3.06
C ILE A 75 -4.73 -5.76 -2.31
N ILE A 76 -4.66 -5.83 -0.99
CA ILE A 76 -4.91 -4.69 -0.09
C ILE A 76 -3.59 -4.34 0.58
N PHE A 77 -3.18 -3.07 0.49
CA PHE A 77 -2.02 -2.53 1.19
C PHE A 77 -2.46 -1.62 2.33
N PHE A 78 -1.76 -1.71 3.44
CA PHE A 78 -1.84 -0.75 4.54
C PHE A 78 -0.53 -0.75 5.34
N ASP A 79 -0.31 0.30 6.14
CA ASP A 79 0.90 0.47 6.91
C ASP A 79 0.70 0.04 8.38
N ASP A 80 1.78 -0.32 9.06
CA ASP A 80 1.74 -0.86 10.43
C ASP A 80 1.53 0.20 11.52
N ASP A 81 1.55 1.48 11.15
CA ASP A 81 1.26 2.65 11.98
C ASP A 81 -0.18 3.17 11.85
N GLN A 82 -1.05 2.41 11.18
CA GLN A 82 -2.42 2.82 10.91
C GLN A 82 -3.43 2.15 11.83
N MET A 83 -4.45 2.90 12.20
CA MET A 83 -5.63 2.41 12.89
C MET A 83 -6.77 2.21 11.89
N LEU A 84 -7.01 0.96 11.53
CA LEU A 84 -8.03 0.56 10.57
C LEU A 84 -9.40 0.50 11.27
N PRO A 85 -10.51 0.96 10.64
CA PRO A 85 -11.86 0.71 11.13
C PRO A 85 -12.21 -0.78 11.03
N LYS A 86 -13.21 -1.23 11.79
CA LYS A 86 -13.67 -2.63 11.77
C LYS A 86 -14.22 -3.07 10.41
N SER A 87 -14.67 -2.12 9.59
CA SER A 87 -15.19 -2.37 8.24
C SER A 87 -14.15 -2.29 7.14
N PHE A 88 -12.86 -2.00 7.45
CA PHE A 88 -11.85 -1.69 6.42
C PHE A 88 -11.75 -2.74 5.31
N ILE A 89 -11.68 -4.01 5.67
CA ILE A 89 -11.61 -5.09 4.66
C ILE A 89 -12.92 -5.16 3.86
N GLN A 90 -14.07 -5.03 4.53
CA GLN A 90 -15.36 -4.99 3.84
C GLN A 90 -15.48 -3.76 2.92
N ASP A 91 -15.07 -2.56 3.39
CA ASP A 91 -15.05 -1.35 2.58
C ASP A 91 -14.20 -1.52 1.30
N CYS A 92 -13.06 -2.22 1.42
CA CYS A 92 -12.20 -2.56 0.30
C CYS A 92 -12.91 -3.50 -0.69
N TYR A 93 -13.54 -4.56 -0.19
CA TYR A 93 -14.24 -5.55 -1.02
C TYR A 93 -15.43 -4.95 -1.75
N ASP A 94 -16.28 -4.18 -1.06
CA ASP A 94 -17.47 -3.56 -1.64
C ASP A 94 -17.15 -2.54 -2.74
N GLN A 95 -15.98 -1.91 -2.62
CA GLN A 95 -15.55 -0.89 -3.56
C GLN A 95 -14.52 -1.39 -4.59
N TYR A 96 -14.11 -2.66 -4.53
CA TYR A 96 -13.15 -3.21 -5.48
C TYR A 96 -13.65 -3.07 -6.92
N SER A 97 -12.72 -2.79 -7.80
CA SER A 97 -12.94 -2.79 -9.25
C SER A 97 -11.68 -3.32 -9.95
N PRO A 98 -11.84 -4.22 -10.93
CA PRO A 98 -10.70 -4.82 -11.63
C PRO A 98 -9.94 -3.83 -12.53
N VAL A 99 -10.44 -2.61 -12.70
CA VAL A 99 -9.87 -1.56 -13.55
C VAL A 99 -9.51 -0.29 -12.78
N HIS A 100 -9.63 -0.31 -11.44
CA HIS A 100 -9.30 0.83 -10.61
C HIS A 100 -8.26 0.44 -9.54
N VAL A 101 -7.37 1.38 -9.25
CA VAL A 101 -6.59 1.43 -8.02
C VAL A 101 -7.30 2.39 -7.08
N LYS A 102 -7.86 1.87 -5.99
CA LYS A 102 -8.57 2.70 -5.01
C LYS A 102 -7.73 2.88 -3.76
N SER A 103 -7.48 4.13 -3.39
CA SER A 103 -6.69 4.46 -2.20
C SER A 103 -7.45 5.43 -1.29
N PHE A 104 -7.32 5.23 0.01
CA PHE A 104 -7.75 6.21 1.01
C PHE A 104 -6.98 7.52 0.88
N TYR A 105 -5.70 7.46 0.50
CA TYR A 105 -4.83 8.61 0.21
C TYR A 105 -4.75 8.89 -1.29
N ALA A 106 -5.89 8.88 -1.98
CA ALA A 106 -5.97 9.27 -3.38
C ALA A 106 -6.01 10.80 -3.51
N HIS A 107 -5.10 11.35 -4.32
CA HIS A 107 -4.96 12.80 -4.51
C HIS A 107 -4.77 13.15 -5.98
N LYS A 108 -4.96 14.42 -6.25
CA LYS A 108 -4.55 15.08 -7.49
C LYS A 108 -3.59 16.22 -7.16
N PHE A 109 -2.54 16.38 -7.95
CA PHE A 109 -1.66 17.54 -7.94
C PHE A 109 -1.28 17.89 -9.40
N ASP A 110 -1.10 19.18 -9.66
CA ASP A 110 -0.85 19.68 -11.02
C ASP A 110 0.63 20.09 -11.21
N GLU A 111 1.22 20.86 -10.29
CA GLU A 111 2.57 21.40 -10.43
C GLU A 111 3.55 20.89 -9.35
N ASP A 112 3.10 20.66 -8.15
CA ASP A 112 3.94 20.22 -7.03
C ASP A 112 3.23 19.11 -6.23
N TYR A 113 3.99 18.07 -5.87
CA TYR A 113 3.51 17.00 -5.00
C TYR A 113 2.92 17.50 -3.67
N TRP A 114 3.42 18.63 -3.15
CA TRP A 114 2.99 19.19 -1.86
C TRP A 114 1.69 19.98 -1.95
N ASP A 115 1.29 20.38 -3.15
CA ASP A 115 0.02 21.09 -3.43
C ASP A 115 -1.13 20.11 -3.72
N LYS A 116 -0.93 18.82 -3.35
CA LYS A 116 -1.91 17.80 -3.61
C LYS A 116 -3.24 18.02 -2.89
N VAL A 117 -4.31 17.86 -3.64
CA VAL A 117 -5.69 17.93 -3.17
C VAL A 117 -6.26 16.52 -3.10
N ARG A 118 -6.90 16.20 -1.98
CA ARG A 118 -7.56 14.91 -1.81
C ARG A 118 -8.75 14.78 -2.77
N LEU A 119 -8.89 13.63 -3.41
CA LEU A 119 -10.02 13.37 -4.29
C LEU A 119 -11.34 13.34 -3.52
N VAL A 120 -12.39 13.78 -4.18
CA VAL A 120 -13.77 13.48 -3.81
C VAL A 120 -14.30 12.32 -4.64
N GLU A 121 -15.47 11.83 -4.27
CA GLU A 121 -16.11 10.71 -4.94
C GLU A 121 -16.34 11.01 -6.43
N GLY A 122 -16.02 10.03 -7.27
CA GLY A 122 -16.19 10.12 -8.74
C GLY A 122 -14.98 10.69 -9.47
N GLU A 123 -14.10 11.44 -8.81
CA GLU A 123 -12.91 12.01 -9.43
C GLU A 123 -11.85 10.94 -9.76
N GLU A 124 -10.96 11.30 -10.68
CA GLU A 124 -9.73 10.57 -11.02
C GLU A 124 -8.52 11.35 -10.52
N GLY A 125 -7.56 10.62 -9.95
CA GLY A 125 -6.32 11.21 -9.42
C GLY A 125 -5.10 10.77 -10.19
N ASN A 126 -3.98 11.41 -9.80
CA ASN A 126 -2.66 11.05 -10.30
C ASN A 126 -1.71 10.54 -9.19
N TYR A 127 -2.23 10.36 -7.96
CA TYR A 127 -1.47 9.81 -6.85
C TYR A 127 -2.33 8.88 -5.99
N ALA A 128 -1.79 7.70 -5.68
CA ALA A 128 -2.36 6.70 -4.79
C ALA A 128 -1.36 6.31 -3.70
N GLY A 129 -1.56 6.79 -2.48
CA GLY A 129 -0.79 6.32 -1.32
C GLY A 129 -1.08 4.86 -1.00
N THR A 130 -0.06 4.10 -0.64
CA THR A 130 -0.16 2.65 -0.34
C THR A 130 -0.78 2.35 1.03
N GLY A 131 -0.86 3.35 1.91
CA GLY A 131 -1.50 3.21 3.22
C GLY A 131 -3.02 3.20 3.13
N GLY A 132 -3.64 2.05 2.90
CA GLY A 132 -5.09 1.89 2.70
C GLY A 132 -5.47 1.91 1.22
N LEU A 133 -5.00 0.91 0.48
CA LEU A 133 -5.21 0.79 -0.96
C LEU A 133 -5.71 -0.61 -1.31
N ILE A 134 -6.64 -0.71 -2.28
CA ILE A 134 -7.01 -1.97 -2.93
C ILE A 134 -6.85 -1.85 -4.44
N CYS A 135 -6.31 -2.91 -5.05
CA CYS A 135 -6.14 -3.00 -6.49
C CYS A 135 -6.18 -4.46 -6.99
N SER A 136 -6.22 -4.62 -8.31
CA SER A 136 -6.01 -5.92 -8.96
C SER A 136 -4.55 -6.35 -8.83
N SER A 137 -4.33 -7.61 -8.48
CA SER A 137 -3.00 -8.22 -8.43
C SER A 137 -2.32 -8.28 -9.79
N LYS A 138 -3.08 -8.23 -10.89
CA LYS A 138 -2.56 -8.26 -12.27
C LYS A 138 -1.56 -7.15 -12.57
N ILE A 139 -1.63 -6.02 -11.84
CA ILE A 139 -0.66 -4.93 -11.94
C ILE A 139 0.77 -5.44 -11.68
N PHE A 140 0.93 -6.39 -10.77
CA PHE A 140 2.23 -6.90 -10.32
C PHE A 140 2.72 -8.11 -11.12
N LEU A 141 1.97 -8.59 -12.13
CA LEU A 141 2.42 -9.61 -13.08
C LEU A 141 3.20 -9.02 -14.26
N ASP A 142 3.16 -7.72 -14.46
CA ASP A 142 3.96 -7.04 -15.48
C ASP A 142 5.37 -6.76 -14.95
N ASP A 143 6.37 -7.39 -15.56
CA ASP A 143 7.78 -7.21 -15.18
C ASP A 143 8.23 -5.75 -15.28
N LYS A 144 7.64 -4.97 -16.17
CA LYS A 144 7.91 -3.53 -16.32
C LYS A 144 7.61 -2.73 -15.06
N PHE A 145 6.68 -3.19 -14.22
CA PHE A 145 6.44 -2.57 -12.91
C PHE A 145 7.70 -2.58 -12.04
N PHE A 146 8.56 -3.59 -12.20
CA PHE A 146 9.77 -3.81 -11.41
C PHE A 146 11.02 -3.15 -11.99
N ASP A 147 10.91 -2.41 -13.10
CA ASP A 147 11.98 -1.56 -13.64
C ASP A 147 12.22 -0.28 -12.82
N CYS A 148 11.67 -0.22 -11.61
CA CYS A 148 11.86 0.89 -10.67
C CYS A 148 13.33 1.07 -10.31
N PRO A 149 13.94 2.25 -10.54
CA PRO A 149 15.28 2.52 -10.05
C PRO A 149 15.37 2.41 -8.53
N LYS A 150 16.45 1.81 -8.02
CA LYS A 150 16.62 1.49 -6.59
C LYS A 150 16.52 2.70 -5.66
N GLU A 151 16.90 3.88 -6.12
CA GLU A 151 16.76 5.12 -5.36
C GLU A 151 15.30 5.48 -5.05
N TYR A 152 14.35 5.03 -5.89
CA TYR A 152 12.93 5.30 -5.72
C TYR A 152 12.18 4.22 -4.93
N HIS A 153 12.84 3.13 -4.52
CA HIS A 153 12.21 2.07 -3.71
C HIS A 153 11.67 2.57 -2.35
N ILE A 154 12.11 3.74 -1.89
CA ILE A 154 11.63 4.34 -0.64
C ILE A 154 10.39 5.23 -0.84
N ILE A 155 10.04 5.56 -2.07
CA ILE A 155 8.86 6.33 -2.46
C ILE A 155 7.97 5.49 -3.38
N ASP A 156 7.70 4.29 -2.94
CA ASP A 156 6.98 3.23 -3.65
C ASP A 156 5.59 3.66 -4.11
N ASP A 157 4.91 4.49 -3.33
CA ASP A 157 3.62 5.10 -3.64
C ASP A 157 3.65 5.97 -4.90
N LEU A 158 4.71 6.75 -5.08
CA LEU A 158 4.90 7.57 -6.27
C LEU A 158 5.23 6.70 -7.50
N TRP A 159 6.04 5.65 -7.33
CA TRP A 159 6.30 4.73 -8.43
C TRP A 159 5.04 4.00 -8.90
N LEU A 160 4.23 3.47 -7.96
CA LEU A 160 2.95 2.86 -8.28
C LEU A 160 2.07 3.83 -9.08
N SER A 161 1.97 5.07 -8.62
CA SER A 161 1.16 6.11 -9.28
C SER A 161 1.65 6.39 -10.71
N HIS A 162 2.97 6.59 -10.88
CA HIS A 162 3.60 6.75 -12.19
C HIS A 162 3.32 5.57 -13.13
N TYR A 163 3.53 4.35 -12.64
CA TYR A 163 3.30 3.14 -13.43
C TYR A 163 1.85 3.05 -13.91
N ILE A 164 0.89 3.28 -13.01
CA ILE A 164 -0.54 3.27 -13.33
C ILE A 164 -0.88 4.28 -14.43
N LEU A 165 -0.40 5.51 -14.30
CA LEU A 165 -0.73 6.58 -15.24
C LEU A 165 -0.10 6.39 -16.62
N LYS A 166 1.11 5.85 -16.66
CA LYS A 166 1.91 5.81 -17.89
C LYS A 166 1.78 4.51 -18.67
N TYR A 167 1.59 3.40 -17.99
CA TYR A 167 1.73 2.07 -18.59
C TYR A 167 0.47 1.22 -18.55
N THR A 168 -0.62 1.75 -17.98
CA THR A 168 -1.86 0.99 -17.82
C THR A 168 -3.10 1.84 -18.14
N ASP A 169 -4.23 1.16 -18.32
CA ASP A 169 -5.55 1.80 -18.43
C ASP A 169 -6.27 1.91 -17.07
N TYR A 170 -5.63 1.48 -15.98
CA TYR A 170 -6.20 1.61 -14.64
C TYR A 170 -6.38 3.08 -14.26
N LYS A 171 -7.41 3.36 -13.46
CA LYS A 171 -7.68 4.71 -12.94
C LYS A 171 -7.51 4.75 -11.43
N ILE A 172 -6.88 5.82 -10.95
CA ILE A 172 -6.75 6.08 -9.52
C ILE A 172 -8.03 6.74 -9.01
N LYS A 173 -8.65 6.14 -8.00
CA LYS A 173 -9.92 6.59 -7.42
C LYS A 173 -9.84 6.63 -5.89
N LEU A 174 -10.74 7.39 -5.26
CA LEU A 174 -10.87 7.41 -3.81
C LEU A 174 -11.44 6.08 -3.29
N LEU A 175 -10.80 5.52 -2.25
CA LEU A 175 -11.37 4.49 -1.39
C LEU A 175 -12.09 5.17 -0.21
N LYS A 176 -13.40 4.97 -0.10
CA LYS A 176 -14.20 5.50 0.99
C LYS A 176 -14.06 4.59 2.21
N THR A 177 -13.29 5.00 3.16
CA THR A 177 -13.12 4.37 4.47
C THR A 177 -12.58 5.40 5.45
N SER A 178 -12.32 5.02 6.70
CA SER A 178 -11.68 5.91 7.67
C SER A 178 -10.42 5.26 8.22
N ILE A 179 -9.28 5.91 8.03
CA ILE A 179 -7.99 5.45 8.55
C ILE A 179 -7.40 6.58 9.39
N GLN A 180 -6.85 6.26 10.56
CA GLN A 180 -6.15 7.21 11.42
C GLN A 180 -4.72 6.74 11.63
N PHE A 181 -3.76 7.65 11.77
CA PHE A 181 -2.41 7.30 12.19
C PHE A 181 -2.38 7.01 13.68
N MET A 182 -1.63 5.99 14.07
CA MET A 182 -1.43 5.65 15.49
C MET A 182 -0.39 6.53 16.17
N TYR A 183 0.48 7.17 15.39
CA TYR A 183 1.55 8.05 15.85
C TYR A 183 1.58 9.31 14.99
N ASP A 184 1.77 10.46 15.64
CA ASP A 184 1.95 11.75 14.96
C ASP A 184 3.44 11.96 14.58
N ASP A 185 4.09 10.91 14.12
CA ASP A 185 5.53 10.91 13.91
C ASP A 185 5.85 11.41 12.50
N LYS A 186 6.09 12.71 12.40
CA LYS A 186 6.52 13.37 11.16
C LYS A 186 7.95 12.97 10.71
N ALA A 187 8.64 12.18 11.52
CA ALA A 187 10.06 11.85 11.34
C ALA A 187 10.36 11.05 10.06
N THR A 188 9.41 10.24 9.60
CA THR A 188 9.58 9.38 8.41
C THR A 188 9.71 10.19 7.10
N PHE A 189 9.25 11.45 7.08
CA PHE A 189 9.26 12.30 5.88
C PHE A 189 10.48 13.20 5.77
N VAL A 190 11.25 13.38 6.84
CA VAL A 190 12.43 14.24 6.85
C VAL A 190 13.49 13.66 5.90
N GLY A 191 13.88 14.44 4.89
CA GLY A 191 14.87 14.04 3.88
C GLY A 191 14.31 13.46 2.57
N LEU A 192 13.03 13.09 2.52
CA LEU A 192 12.40 12.59 1.28
C LEU A 192 11.76 13.69 0.43
N GLU A 193 11.64 14.91 0.95
CA GLU A 193 10.96 16.02 0.27
C GLU A 193 11.52 16.30 -1.12
N LYS A 194 12.83 16.46 -1.22
CA LYS A 194 13.50 16.72 -2.49
C LYS A 194 13.34 15.55 -3.46
N LEU A 195 13.45 14.32 -2.97
CA LEU A 195 13.29 13.10 -3.78
C LEU A 195 11.88 13.02 -4.34
N LYS A 196 10.86 13.20 -3.51
CA LYS A 196 9.45 13.17 -3.92
C LYS A 196 9.13 14.28 -4.92
N ARG A 197 9.61 15.51 -4.69
CA ARG A 197 9.42 16.63 -5.60
C ARG A 197 10.07 16.38 -6.97
N ASN A 198 11.32 15.93 -6.98
CA ASN A 198 12.01 15.62 -8.22
C ASN A 198 11.32 14.50 -9.00
N PHE A 199 10.89 13.43 -8.30
CA PHE A 199 10.18 12.33 -8.94
C PHE A 199 8.85 12.80 -9.53
N SER A 200 8.01 13.48 -8.76
CA SER A 200 6.68 13.92 -9.22
C SER A 200 6.77 14.85 -10.43
N SER A 201 7.69 15.81 -10.40
CA SER A 201 7.91 16.71 -11.54
C SER A 201 8.35 15.99 -12.80
N ASN A 202 9.26 15.01 -12.69
CA ASN A 202 9.84 14.34 -13.85
C ASN A 202 8.96 13.22 -14.42
N TYR A 203 8.20 12.54 -13.58
CA TYR A 203 7.53 11.28 -13.96
C TYR A 203 6.00 11.34 -13.92
N ILE A 204 5.39 12.21 -13.14
CA ILE A 204 3.94 12.31 -13.00
C ILE A 204 3.40 13.53 -13.72
N ILE A 205 3.86 14.72 -13.37
CA ILE A 205 3.31 15.98 -13.88
C ILE A 205 3.52 16.11 -15.41
N ASN A 206 4.70 15.75 -15.90
CA ASN A 206 5.03 15.86 -17.34
C ASN A 206 4.38 14.74 -18.19
N ASN A 207 3.62 13.82 -17.60
CA ASN A 207 2.96 12.71 -18.30
C ASN A 207 1.44 12.72 -18.15
N THR A 208 0.87 13.74 -17.49
CA THR A 208 -0.57 14.00 -17.42
C THR A 208 -0.96 15.09 -18.41
#